data_32f7243ce87aed298b1b1d9a98c2fe92
#
_entry.id   32f7243ce87aed298b1b1d9a98c2fe92
#
_cell.length_a   1.000
_cell.length_b   1.000
_cell.length_c   1.000
_cell.angle_alpha   90.00
_cell.angle_beta   90.00
_cell.angle_gamma   90.00
#
_symmetry.space_group_name_H-M   'P 1'
#
loop_
_entity.id
_entity.type
_entity.pdbx_description
1 polymer ?
#
loop_
_entity_poly.entity_id
_entity_poly.type
_entity_poly.pdbx_seq_one_letter_code
_entity_poly.pdbx_strand_id
1 'polypeptide(L)'
;MKATEAKLLEFLKRSPQFVIPIYQRTYSWTARECQQLWDDLLRTGDDDTISAHFVGSIVYIEKGLYQVSSQSPLLIIDGQQRVTTLTLILEALARNLGDSEPVDGFSAKKLRNYYLLNPLEDGERGFKLLLTQTDKDSLLALVQQKPWPTEHSLRLKENFEWFETKIRALKADLASLCKGIAKLVVVDISLSRDQDNPQLIFESMNSTGRELSQADLIRNFILMGLDQNLQTQLYEDHWRPMEVAFGQEAYGTYFDLFMRHYLTVRTGELPNIRDVYEAFKEHARSPAVAARGDNALVGVLVELRQNATLSRLDLRM
;
A
#
# COMPACT_ATOMS: atom_id res chain seq x y z
N MET A 1 8.27 6.95 18.71
CA MET A 1 7.94 5.64 18.12
C MET A 1 7.62 4.64 19.23
N LYS A 2 6.53 3.87 19.08
CA LYS A 2 6.15 2.79 19.99
C LYS A 2 5.90 1.52 19.16
N ALA A 3 6.51 0.41 19.55
CA ALA A 3 6.35 -0.88 18.89
C ALA A 3 5.78 -1.90 19.88
N THR A 4 4.74 -2.63 19.50
CA THR A 4 4.10 -3.66 20.31
C THR A 4 3.68 -4.84 19.45
N GLU A 5 3.78 -6.05 19.98
CA GLU A 5 3.17 -7.23 19.36
C GLU A 5 1.65 -7.13 19.46
N ALA A 6 0.96 -7.47 18.38
CA ALA A 6 -0.50 -7.51 18.37
C ALA A 6 -1.01 -8.69 17.52
N LYS A 7 -2.09 -9.33 17.96
CA LYS A 7 -2.86 -10.22 17.09
C LYS A 7 -3.45 -9.40 15.96
N LEU A 8 -3.25 -9.85 14.73
CA LEU A 8 -3.64 -9.09 13.55
C LEU A 8 -5.14 -8.75 13.55
N LEU A 9 -6.01 -9.71 13.80
CA LEU A 9 -7.46 -9.47 13.80
C LEU A 9 -7.88 -8.48 14.88
N GLU A 10 -7.27 -8.51 16.07
CA GLU A 10 -7.53 -7.53 17.13
C GLU A 10 -7.05 -6.13 16.72
N PHE A 11 -5.87 -6.06 16.07
CA PHE A 11 -5.34 -4.82 15.53
C PHE A 11 -6.28 -4.21 14.46
N LEU A 12 -6.74 -5.01 13.49
CA LEU A 12 -7.68 -4.56 12.45
C LEU A 12 -9.03 -4.12 13.05
N LYS A 13 -9.57 -4.90 14.02
CA LYS A 13 -10.86 -4.62 14.64
C LYS A 13 -10.88 -3.30 15.41
N ARG A 14 -9.84 -3.05 16.22
CA ARG A 14 -9.75 -1.83 17.06
C ARG A 14 -9.42 -0.58 16.27
N SER A 15 -8.78 -0.72 15.12
CA SER A 15 -8.36 0.41 14.31
C SER A 15 -9.57 1.05 13.62
N PRO A 16 -9.69 2.40 13.63
CA PRO A 16 -10.84 3.06 13.04
C PRO A 16 -10.85 2.92 11.52
N GLN A 17 -9.77 3.22 10.87
CA GLN A 17 -9.58 3.13 9.42
C GLN A 17 -8.09 3.19 9.10
N PHE A 18 -7.67 2.39 8.13
CA PHE A 18 -6.35 2.46 7.51
C PHE A 18 -6.43 3.25 6.22
N VAL A 19 -5.55 4.20 6.04
CA VAL A 19 -5.45 5.00 4.82
C VAL A 19 -4.05 4.84 4.24
N ILE A 20 -3.98 4.42 3.00
CA ILE A 20 -2.72 4.40 2.26
C ILE A 20 -2.52 5.80 1.67
N PRO A 21 -1.43 6.52 2.04
CA PRO A 21 -1.16 7.84 1.52
C PRO A 21 -0.91 7.82 0.00
N ILE A 22 -1.22 8.94 -0.67
CA ILE A 22 -1.14 9.06 -2.13
C ILE A 22 0.27 8.87 -2.69
N TYR A 23 1.29 9.08 -1.89
CA TYR A 23 2.68 8.87 -2.28
C TYR A 23 3.13 7.41 -2.21
N GLN A 24 2.34 6.53 -1.62
CA GLN A 24 2.63 5.09 -1.60
C GLN A 24 2.34 4.46 -2.97
N ARG A 25 3.08 3.39 -3.28
CA ARG A 25 2.83 2.64 -4.53
C ARG A 25 1.47 1.96 -4.50
N THR A 26 0.94 1.69 -5.67
CA THR A 26 -0.22 0.82 -5.84
C THR A 26 0.05 -0.60 -5.35
N TYR A 27 -1.00 -1.37 -5.17
CA TYR A 27 -0.91 -2.78 -4.79
C TYR A 27 -0.17 -3.58 -5.87
N SER A 28 0.87 -4.31 -5.45
CA SER A 28 1.83 -4.91 -6.37
C SER A 28 2.24 -6.36 -6.06
N TRP A 29 1.67 -6.98 -5.01
CA TRP A 29 1.93 -8.41 -4.76
C TRP A 29 1.51 -9.25 -5.95
N THR A 30 2.36 -10.21 -6.31
CA THR A 30 2.11 -11.17 -7.37
C THR A 30 1.54 -12.47 -6.79
N ALA A 31 1.17 -13.39 -7.67
CA ALA A 31 0.74 -14.73 -7.25
C ALA A 31 1.77 -15.44 -6.34
N ARG A 32 3.06 -15.11 -6.46
CA ARG A 32 4.12 -15.70 -5.62
C ARG A 32 3.98 -15.29 -4.15
N GLU A 33 3.84 -14.02 -3.87
CA GLU A 33 3.67 -13.51 -2.50
C GLU A 33 2.34 -13.98 -1.91
N CYS A 34 1.28 -13.99 -2.74
CA CYS A 34 -0.03 -14.50 -2.34
C CYS A 34 0.01 -15.99 -2.01
N GLN A 35 0.71 -16.82 -2.83
CA GLN A 35 0.87 -18.24 -2.57
C GLN A 35 1.65 -18.50 -1.28
N GLN A 36 2.73 -17.76 -1.05
CA GLN A 36 3.51 -17.89 0.19
C GLN A 36 2.64 -17.61 1.42
N LEU A 37 1.89 -16.51 1.44
CA LEU A 37 0.99 -16.21 2.56
C LEU A 37 -0.09 -17.28 2.71
N TRP A 38 -0.66 -17.76 1.60
CA TRP A 38 -1.66 -18.83 1.60
C TRP A 38 -1.14 -20.12 2.25
N ASP A 39 0.04 -20.55 1.84
CA ASP A 39 0.66 -21.78 2.37
C ASP A 39 0.99 -21.63 3.87
N ASP A 40 1.45 -20.45 4.27
CA ASP A 40 1.69 -20.13 5.68
C ASP A 40 0.40 -20.17 6.49
N LEU A 41 -0.71 -19.65 5.97
CA LEU A 41 -2.02 -19.69 6.64
C LEU A 41 -2.50 -21.12 6.86
N LEU A 42 -2.48 -21.95 5.81
CA LEU A 42 -2.93 -23.34 5.93
C LEU A 42 -2.03 -24.14 6.86
N ARG A 43 -0.71 -24.07 6.71
CA ARG A 43 0.24 -24.73 7.59
C ARG A 43 0.01 -24.35 9.05
N THR A 44 -0.16 -23.05 9.33
CA THR A 44 -0.39 -22.54 10.69
C THR A 44 -1.75 -22.96 11.24
N GLY A 45 -2.76 -23.07 10.37
CA GLY A 45 -4.09 -23.51 10.76
C GLY A 45 -4.19 -25.00 11.06
N ASP A 46 -3.44 -25.83 10.32
CA ASP A 46 -3.43 -27.28 10.46
C ASP A 46 -2.56 -27.75 11.64
N ASP A 47 -1.58 -26.97 12.05
CA ASP A 47 -0.66 -27.33 13.13
C ASP A 47 -1.04 -26.62 14.44
N ASP A 48 -1.63 -27.35 15.38
CA ASP A 48 -2.02 -26.82 16.69
C ASP A 48 -0.80 -26.53 17.60
N THR A 49 0.41 -26.97 17.26
CA THR A 49 1.64 -26.62 17.98
C THR A 49 2.13 -25.21 17.66
N ILE A 50 1.73 -24.66 16.51
CA ILE A 50 2.02 -23.27 16.11
C ILE A 50 1.00 -22.36 16.80
N SER A 51 1.44 -21.60 17.79
CA SER A 51 0.59 -20.68 18.56
C SER A 51 0.39 -19.32 17.85
N ALA A 52 1.37 -18.88 17.04
CA ALA A 52 1.35 -17.60 16.34
C ALA A 52 2.21 -17.67 15.08
N HIS A 53 1.81 -16.91 14.04
CA HIS A 53 2.60 -16.72 12.82
C HIS A 53 2.82 -15.22 12.57
N PHE A 54 4.08 -14.81 12.53
CA PHE A 54 4.46 -13.42 12.32
C PHE A 54 4.42 -13.08 10.84
N VAL A 55 3.63 -12.06 10.48
CA VAL A 55 3.48 -11.61 9.09
C VAL A 55 4.20 -10.30 8.79
N GLY A 56 4.96 -9.77 9.74
CA GLY A 56 5.74 -8.53 9.58
C GLY A 56 5.18 -7.36 10.40
N SER A 57 5.74 -6.17 10.17
CA SER A 57 5.32 -4.94 10.85
C SER A 57 4.24 -4.19 10.07
N ILE A 58 3.43 -3.42 10.79
CA ILE A 58 2.55 -2.39 10.23
C ILE A 58 2.94 -1.08 10.90
N VAL A 59 3.45 -0.14 10.11
CA VAL A 59 3.92 1.16 10.59
C VAL A 59 2.96 2.23 10.13
N TYR A 60 2.53 3.07 11.06
CA TYR A 60 1.57 4.12 10.77
C TYR A 60 1.75 5.36 11.61
N ILE A 61 1.14 6.45 11.15
CA ILE A 61 1.00 7.70 11.85
C ILE A 61 -0.50 7.94 12.10
N GLU A 62 -0.86 8.34 13.30
CA GLU A 62 -2.22 8.81 13.58
C GLU A 62 -2.45 10.17 12.92
N LYS A 63 -3.54 10.31 12.14
CA LYS A 63 -3.90 11.53 11.43
C LYS A 63 -4.62 12.50 12.37
N GLY A 64 -3.88 13.45 12.96
CA GLY A 64 -4.47 14.63 13.63
C GLY A 64 -4.51 14.57 15.14
N LEU A 65 -4.91 15.71 15.72
CA LEU A 65 -5.21 15.87 17.13
C LEU A 65 -6.49 15.11 17.48
N TYR A 66 -6.53 14.52 18.68
CA TYR A 66 -7.73 13.86 19.21
C TYR A 66 -8.95 14.78 19.11
N GLN A 67 -9.84 14.47 18.19
CA GLN A 67 -11.18 15.02 18.22
C GLN A 67 -12.03 14.07 19.08
N VAL A 68 -12.68 14.61 20.08
CA VAL A 68 -13.50 13.83 21.05
C VAL A 68 -14.62 13.03 20.37
N SER A 69 -14.99 13.40 19.13
CA SER A 69 -16.12 12.82 18.39
C SER A 69 -15.77 11.86 17.27
N SER A 70 -14.48 11.75 16.85
CA SER A 70 -14.09 10.81 15.78
C SER A 70 -12.67 10.31 16.01
N GLN A 71 -12.49 8.99 15.88
CA GLN A 71 -11.16 8.38 15.87
C GLN A 71 -10.45 8.76 14.56
N SER A 72 -9.21 9.25 14.67
CA SER A 72 -8.41 9.63 13.51
C SER A 72 -7.98 8.40 12.71
N PRO A 73 -8.04 8.44 11.37
CA PRO A 73 -7.51 7.38 10.53
C PRO A 73 -6.01 7.17 10.74
N LEU A 74 -5.57 5.92 10.56
CA LEU A 74 -4.17 5.53 10.63
C LEU A 74 -3.55 5.62 9.22
N LEU A 75 -2.58 6.52 9.02
CA LEU A 75 -1.84 6.63 7.76
C LEU A 75 -0.74 5.58 7.73
N ILE A 76 -0.85 4.60 6.85
CA ILE A 76 0.11 3.51 6.72
C ILE A 76 1.40 4.00 6.05
N ILE A 77 2.52 3.83 6.73
CA ILE A 77 3.86 4.12 6.22
C ILE A 77 4.53 2.86 5.67
N ASP A 78 4.37 1.72 6.34
CA ASP A 78 4.78 0.40 5.84
C ASP A 78 3.76 -0.67 6.20
N GLY A 79 3.73 -1.77 5.43
CA GLY A 79 2.81 -2.88 5.59
C GLY A 79 1.55 -2.81 4.71
N GLN A 80 1.44 -1.81 3.83
CA GLN A 80 0.28 -1.62 2.95
C GLN A 80 -0.08 -2.87 2.13
N GLN A 81 0.90 -3.54 1.53
CA GLN A 81 0.68 -4.74 0.71
C GLN A 81 0.04 -5.87 1.52
N ARG A 82 0.53 -6.07 2.75
CA ARG A 82 0.02 -7.07 3.70
C ARG A 82 -1.41 -6.79 4.11
N VAL A 83 -1.71 -5.56 4.54
CA VAL A 83 -3.06 -5.16 4.94
C VAL A 83 -4.03 -5.30 3.76
N THR A 84 -3.62 -4.89 2.57
CA THR A 84 -4.42 -5.04 1.35
C THR A 84 -4.70 -6.51 1.04
N THR A 85 -3.66 -7.36 1.00
CA THR A 85 -3.83 -8.79 0.72
C THR A 85 -4.73 -9.49 1.75
N LEU A 86 -4.57 -9.16 3.02
CA LEU A 86 -5.43 -9.70 4.08
C LEU A 86 -6.88 -9.24 3.91
N THR A 87 -7.11 -8.00 3.49
CA THR A 87 -8.46 -7.52 3.14
C THR A 87 -9.07 -8.33 2.00
N LEU A 88 -8.29 -8.66 0.95
CA LEU A 88 -8.74 -9.52 -0.15
C LEU A 88 -9.11 -10.93 0.33
N ILE A 89 -8.27 -11.55 1.18
CA ILE A 89 -8.54 -12.87 1.75
C ILE A 89 -9.81 -12.86 2.61
N LEU A 90 -9.97 -11.86 3.49
CA LEU A 90 -11.13 -11.74 4.37
C LEU A 90 -12.43 -11.53 3.58
N GLU A 91 -12.41 -10.71 2.51
CA GLU A 91 -13.57 -10.54 1.63
C GLU A 91 -13.90 -11.82 0.85
N ALA A 92 -12.88 -12.48 0.29
CA ALA A 92 -13.06 -13.76 -0.41
C ALA A 92 -13.62 -14.84 0.53
N LEU A 93 -13.12 -14.92 1.77
CA LEU A 93 -13.62 -15.83 2.80
C LEU A 93 -15.07 -15.49 3.17
N ALA A 94 -15.37 -14.22 3.43
CA ALA A 94 -16.73 -13.79 3.78
C ALA A 94 -17.77 -14.16 2.69
N ARG A 95 -17.39 -14.09 1.41
CA ARG A 95 -18.28 -14.49 0.29
C ARG A 95 -18.52 -15.99 0.23
N ASN A 96 -17.60 -16.80 0.72
CA ASN A 96 -17.66 -18.26 0.60
C ASN A 96 -18.16 -18.96 1.87
N LEU A 97 -18.33 -18.27 2.99
CA LEU A 97 -18.81 -18.85 4.25
C LEU A 97 -20.33 -19.14 4.23
N GLY A 98 -21.13 -18.38 3.46
CA GLY A 98 -22.60 -18.47 3.54
C GLY A 98 -23.08 -18.21 4.97
N ASP A 99 -23.89 -19.12 5.50
CA ASP A 99 -24.39 -19.08 6.87
C ASP A 99 -23.51 -19.83 7.87
N SER A 100 -22.36 -20.39 7.43
CA SER A 100 -21.47 -21.17 8.29
C SER A 100 -20.59 -20.28 9.14
N GLU A 101 -20.20 -20.79 10.31
CA GLU A 101 -19.18 -20.24 11.21
C GLU A 101 -18.23 -21.37 11.63
N PRO A 102 -17.24 -21.74 10.76
CA PRO A 102 -16.35 -22.88 10.99
C PRO A 102 -15.51 -22.76 12.28
N VAL A 103 -15.22 -21.53 12.66
CA VAL A 103 -14.51 -21.18 13.90
C VAL A 103 -15.21 -19.95 14.49
N ASP A 104 -15.34 -19.88 15.81
CA ASP A 104 -15.97 -18.72 16.47
C ASP A 104 -15.28 -17.42 16.04
N GLY A 105 -16.08 -16.41 15.70
CA GLY A 105 -15.62 -15.16 15.16
C GLY A 105 -15.53 -15.10 13.62
N PHE A 106 -15.67 -16.23 12.92
CA PHE A 106 -15.52 -16.32 11.45
C PHE A 106 -16.85 -16.58 10.74
N SER A 107 -17.88 -15.78 10.98
CA SER A 107 -19.05 -15.71 10.10
C SER A 107 -18.91 -14.58 9.09
N ALA A 108 -19.58 -14.69 7.94
CA ALA A 108 -19.57 -13.65 6.90
C ALA A 108 -19.89 -12.26 7.47
N LYS A 109 -20.92 -12.18 8.34
CA LYS A 109 -21.35 -10.95 9.00
C LYS A 109 -20.25 -10.37 9.92
N LYS A 110 -19.60 -11.21 10.74
CA LYS A 110 -18.52 -10.78 11.66
C LYS A 110 -17.31 -10.31 10.87
N LEU A 111 -16.87 -11.06 9.83
CA LEU A 111 -15.74 -10.66 8.98
C LEU A 111 -15.98 -9.30 8.35
N ARG A 112 -17.14 -9.07 7.78
CA ARG A 112 -17.45 -7.80 7.11
C ARG A 112 -17.51 -6.64 8.11
N ASN A 113 -18.21 -6.81 9.24
CA ASN A 113 -18.45 -5.70 10.17
C ASN A 113 -17.25 -5.37 11.08
N TYR A 114 -16.33 -6.32 11.30
CA TYR A 114 -15.17 -6.07 12.15
C TYR A 114 -13.92 -5.68 11.38
N TYR A 115 -13.75 -6.22 10.16
CA TYR A 115 -12.45 -6.13 9.47
C TYR A 115 -12.50 -5.45 8.10
N LEU A 116 -13.68 -5.35 7.47
CA LEU A 116 -13.83 -4.77 6.13
C LEU A 116 -14.58 -3.43 6.15
N LEU A 117 -15.56 -3.31 7.03
CA LEU A 117 -16.46 -2.16 7.11
C LEU A 117 -16.45 -1.53 8.51
N ASN A 118 -16.85 -0.28 8.53
CA ASN A 118 -17.26 0.47 9.72
C ASN A 118 -18.78 0.74 9.60
N PRO A 119 -19.64 -0.15 10.07
CA PRO A 119 -21.08 -0.13 9.74
C PRO A 119 -21.83 1.07 10.31
N LEU A 120 -21.21 1.87 11.18
CA LEU A 120 -21.80 3.07 11.78
C LEU A 120 -21.28 4.37 11.12
N GLU A 121 -20.46 4.25 10.07
CA GLU A 121 -19.89 5.38 9.35
C GLU A 121 -20.35 5.42 7.90
N ASP A 122 -20.48 6.63 7.34
CA ASP A 122 -20.93 6.85 5.98
C ASP A 122 -19.77 7.15 5.00
N GLY A 123 -20.03 6.94 3.71
CA GLY A 123 -19.09 7.25 2.64
C GLY A 123 -17.80 6.45 2.76
N GLU A 124 -16.67 7.09 2.52
CA GLU A 124 -15.34 6.44 2.60
C GLU A 124 -14.98 5.99 4.01
N ARG A 125 -15.50 6.64 5.05
CA ARG A 125 -15.29 6.21 6.44
C ARG A 125 -15.94 4.87 6.77
N GLY A 126 -16.93 4.46 5.98
CA GLY A 126 -17.58 3.15 6.09
C GLY A 126 -16.68 1.95 5.77
N PHE A 127 -15.43 2.18 5.34
CA PHE A 127 -14.47 1.13 4.99
C PHE A 127 -13.29 1.12 5.95
N LYS A 128 -12.82 -0.07 6.31
CA LYS A 128 -11.62 -0.24 7.16
C LYS A 128 -10.33 0.12 6.44
N LEU A 129 -10.26 -0.07 5.12
CA LEU A 129 -9.08 0.24 4.33
C LEU A 129 -9.43 1.14 3.16
N LEU A 130 -8.72 2.26 3.05
CA LEU A 130 -8.74 3.12 1.86
C LEU A 130 -7.38 3.04 1.17
N LEU A 131 -7.42 2.65 -0.08
CA LEU A 131 -6.27 2.69 -0.99
C LEU A 131 -6.26 4.01 -1.76
N THR A 132 -5.34 4.14 -2.70
CA THR A 132 -5.22 5.32 -3.57
C THR A 132 -5.44 4.94 -5.03
N GLN A 133 -5.75 5.92 -5.87
CA GLN A 133 -5.84 5.76 -7.32
C GLN A 133 -6.87 4.69 -7.76
N THR A 134 -6.55 3.93 -8.81
CA THR A 134 -7.38 2.83 -9.33
C THR A 134 -7.59 1.71 -8.31
N ASP A 135 -6.65 1.52 -7.38
CA ASP A 135 -6.80 0.54 -6.30
C ASP A 135 -7.94 0.92 -5.36
N LYS A 136 -8.15 2.21 -5.08
CA LYS A 136 -9.23 2.69 -4.22
C LYS A 136 -10.59 2.28 -4.77
N ASP A 137 -10.90 2.70 -5.97
CA ASP A 137 -12.22 2.43 -6.57
C ASP A 137 -12.45 0.93 -6.75
N SER A 138 -11.39 0.20 -7.09
CA SER A 138 -11.39 -1.26 -7.21
C SER A 138 -11.71 -1.94 -5.88
N LEU A 139 -11.05 -1.55 -4.78
CA LEU A 139 -11.29 -2.14 -3.46
C LEU A 139 -12.69 -1.77 -2.94
N LEU A 140 -13.12 -0.52 -3.12
CA LEU A 140 -14.46 -0.09 -2.70
C LEU A 140 -15.55 -0.86 -3.43
N ALA A 141 -15.44 -1.02 -4.75
CA ALA A 141 -16.38 -1.82 -5.53
C ALA A 141 -16.38 -3.29 -5.07
N LEU A 142 -15.19 -3.87 -4.85
CA LEU A 142 -15.04 -5.23 -4.35
C LEU A 142 -15.74 -5.43 -3.01
N VAL A 143 -15.44 -4.60 -2.00
CA VAL A 143 -16.02 -4.73 -0.67
C VAL A 143 -17.51 -4.42 -0.67
N GLN A 144 -18.01 -3.56 -1.56
CA GLN A 144 -19.44 -3.32 -1.76
C GLN A 144 -20.14 -4.42 -2.59
N GLN A 145 -19.38 -5.41 -3.08
CA GLN A 145 -19.91 -6.47 -3.97
C GLN A 145 -20.54 -5.91 -5.25
N LYS A 146 -20.00 -4.80 -5.75
CA LYS A 146 -20.35 -4.17 -7.02
C LYS A 146 -19.48 -4.70 -8.16
N PRO A 147 -19.91 -4.51 -9.41
CA PRO A 147 -19.06 -4.78 -10.58
C PRO A 147 -17.75 -3.98 -10.50
N TRP A 148 -16.69 -4.55 -11.06
CA TRP A 148 -15.41 -3.84 -11.18
C TRP A 148 -15.58 -2.56 -12.00
N PRO A 149 -14.92 -1.45 -11.60
CA PRO A 149 -14.87 -0.24 -12.42
C PRO A 149 -14.28 -0.51 -13.81
N THR A 150 -14.58 0.33 -14.79
CA THR A 150 -14.02 0.22 -16.15
C THR A 150 -12.49 0.29 -16.09
N GLU A 151 -11.97 1.28 -15.35
CA GLU A 151 -10.56 1.37 -15.00
C GLU A 151 -10.36 0.77 -13.61
N HIS A 152 -9.89 -0.47 -13.54
CA HIS A 152 -9.66 -1.16 -12.29
C HIS A 152 -8.21 -1.61 -12.13
N SER A 153 -7.82 -1.86 -10.90
CA SER A 153 -6.52 -2.46 -10.58
C SER A 153 -6.47 -3.91 -11.04
N LEU A 154 -5.66 -4.18 -12.04
CA LEU A 154 -5.48 -5.54 -12.56
C LEU A 154 -4.97 -6.46 -11.44
N ARG A 155 -4.03 -6.00 -10.66
CA ARG A 155 -3.39 -6.80 -9.61
C ARG A 155 -4.34 -7.14 -8.45
N LEU A 156 -5.20 -6.18 -8.02
CA LEU A 156 -6.22 -6.46 -7.02
C LEU A 156 -7.21 -7.51 -7.50
N LYS A 157 -7.65 -7.39 -8.74
CA LYS A 157 -8.60 -8.31 -9.35
C LYS A 157 -8.01 -9.71 -9.47
N GLU A 158 -6.83 -9.84 -10.08
CA GLU A 158 -6.15 -11.13 -10.26
C GLU A 158 -5.96 -11.86 -8.91
N ASN A 159 -5.46 -11.15 -7.90
CA ASN A 159 -5.19 -11.77 -6.60
C ASN A 159 -6.48 -12.10 -5.84
N PHE A 160 -7.51 -11.25 -5.94
CA PHE A 160 -8.82 -11.57 -5.34
C PHE A 160 -9.43 -12.83 -5.97
N GLU A 161 -9.49 -12.91 -7.30
CA GLU A 161 -10.02 -14.06 -8.03
C GLU A 161 -9.22 -15.34 -7.73
N TRP A 162 -7.89 -15.19 -7.55
CA TRP A 162 -7.03 -16.29 -7.14
C TRP A 162 -7.37 -16.79 -5.73
N PHE A 163 -7.51 -15.90 -4.73
CA PHE A 163 -7.92 -16.29 -3.37
C PHE A 163 -9.32 -16.90 -3.35
N GLU A 164 -10.26 -16.32 -4.07
CA GLU A 164 -11.62 -16.84 -4.16
C GLU A 164 -11.64 -18.26 -4.72
N THR A 165 -10.83 -18.53 -5.75
CA THR A 165 -10.67 -19.87 -6.34
C THR A 165 -10.06 -20.86 -5.34
N LYS A 166 -9.02 -20.44 -4.61
CA LYS A 166 -8.37 -21.28 -3.58
C LYS A 166 -9.33 -21.61 -2.44
N ILE A 167 -10.09 -20.62 -1.95
CA ILE A 167 -11.07 -20.81 -0.87
C ILE A 167 -12.18 -21.75 -1.30
N ARG A 168 -12.71 -21.61 -2.53
CA ARG A 168 -13.73 -22.52 -3.07
C ARG A 168 -13.21 -23.97 -3.19
N ALA A 169 -11.92 -24.14 -3.48
CA ALA A 169 -11.31 -25.45 -3.59
C ALA A 169 -11.21 -26.17 -2.23
N LEU A 170 -11.15 -25.46 -1.11
CA LEU A 170 -11.18 -26.02 0.25
C LEU A 170 -12.54 -26.63 0.61
N LYS A 171 -13.59 -26.29 -0.13
CA LYS A 171 -14.99 -26.77 0.09
C LYS A 171 -15.48 -26.50 1.52
N ALA A 172 -15.65 -27.56 2.32
CA ALA A 172 -16.14 -27.47 3.69
C ALA A 172 -15.01 -27.28 4.72
N ASP A 173 -13.75 -27.44 4.34
CA ASP A 173 -12.60 -27.35 5.27
C ASP A 173 -12.03 -25.93 5.36
N LEU A 174 -12.89 -24.99 5.70
CA LEU A 174 -12.50 -23.61 5.94
C LEU A 174 -11.96 -23.38 7.36
N ALA A 175 -12.07 -24.37 8.24
CA ALA A 175 -11.65 -24.25 9.62
C ALA A 175 -10.13 -24.02 9.76
N SER A 176 -9.32 -24.75 8.99
CA SER A 176 -7.87 -24.57 8.95
C SER A 176 -7.48 -23.15 8.51
N LEU A 177 -8.08 -22.64 7.46
CA LEU A 177 -7.83 -21.28 7.01
C LEU A 177 -8.22 -20.24 8.09
N CYS A 178 -9.39 -20.38 8.71
CA CYS A 178 -9.85 -19.51 9.80
C CYS A 178 -8.90 -19.56 11.00
N LYS A 179 -8.46 -20.75 11.42
CA LYS A 179 -7.46 -20.92 12.50
C LYS A 179 -6.13 -20.25 12.14
N GLY A 180 -5.64 -20.43 10.91
CA GLY A 180 -4.42 -19.81 10.44
C GLY A 180 -4.50 -18.28 10.49
N ILE A 181 -5.58 -17.69 10.00
CA ILE A 181 -5.82 -16.25 10.09
C ILE A 181 -5.88 -15.77 11.55
N ALA A 182 -6.53 -16.52 12.44
CA ALA A 182 -6.64 -16.17 13.86
C ALA A 182 -5.29 -16.17 14.60
N LYS A 183 -4.32 -16.97 14.13
CA LYS A 183 -2.96 -17.06 14.69
C LYS A 183 -1.98 -16.02 14.16
N LEU A 184 -2.40 -15.13 13.21
CA LEU A 184 -1.53 -14.10 12.67
C LEU A 184 -1.21 -13.03 13.71
N VAL A 185 0.08 -12.68 13.80
CA VAL A 185 0.59 -11.61 14.64
C VAL A 185 1.40 -10.61 13.81
N VAL A 186 1.36 -9.35 14.22
CA VAL A 186 2.11 -8.23 13.63
C VAL A 186 2.89 -7.50 14.70
N VAL A 187 3.92 -6.78 14.31
CA VAL A 187 4.47 -5.69 15.11
C VAL A 187 3.74 -4.41 14.72
N ASP A 188 2.93 -3.93 15.63
CA ASP A 188 2.19 -2.67 15.56
C ASP A 188 3.14 -1.53 15.94
N ILE A 189 3.47 -0.65 14.98
CA ILE A 189 4.41 0.46 15.14
C ILE A 189 3.70 1.77 14.89
N SER A 190 3.46 2.53 15.97
CA SER A 190 2.94 3.88 15.89
C SER A 190 4.07 4.92 15.93
N LEU A 191 4.02 5.88 15.01
CA LEU A 191 4.93 7.00 14.91
C LEU A 191 4.27 8.27 15.43
N SER A 192 5.06 9.09 16.16
CA SER A 192 4.65 10.40 16.64
C SER A 192 5.09 11.46 15.64
N ARG A 193 4.16 12.27 15.10
CA ARG A 193 4.46 13.30 14.10
C ARG A 193 5.54 14.29 14.50
N ASP A 194 5.57 14.66 15.80
CA ASP A 194 6.46 15.71 16.29
C ASP A 194 7.86 15.19 16.69
N GLN A 195 8.03 13.88 16.82
CA GLN A 195 9.27 13.26 17.32
C GLN A 195 9.96 12.35 16.30
N ASP A 196 9.18 11.73 15.42
CA ASP A 196 9.68 10.77 14.46
C ASP A 196 9.73 11.38 13.06
N ASN A 197 10.79 11.06 12.30
CA ASN A 197 10.85 11.41 10.89
C ASN A 197 10.33 10.22 10.06
N PRO A 198 9.11 10.31 9.49
CA PRO A 198 8.49 9.21 8.76
C PRO A 198 9.30 8.76 7.56
N GLN A 199 9.99 9.70 6.89
CA GLN A 199 10.79 9.41 5.70
C GLN A 199 12.02 8.57 6.04
N LEU A 200 12.77 8.93 7.09
CA LEU A 200 13.95 8.17 7.52
C LEU A 200 13.54 6.77 7.99
N ILE A 201 12.41 6.65 8.68
CA ILE A 201 11.88 5.36 9.12
C ILE A 201 11.45 4.52 7.92
N PHE A 202 10.74 5.12 6.96
CA PHE A 202 10.36 4.48 5.72
C PHE A 202 11.58 3.98 4.92
N GLU A 203 12.62 4.80 4.76
CA GLU A 203 13.86 4.42 4.08
C GLU A 203 14.54 3.24 4.80
N SER A 204 14.62 3.27 6.13
CA SER A 204 15.26 2.19 6.91
C SER A 204 14.51 0.86 6.85
N MET A 205 13.19 0.90 6.84
CA MET A 205 12.35 -0.31 6.81
C MET A 205 12.31 -0.95 5.43
N ASN A 206 12.34 -0.15 4.37
CA ASN A 206 12.37 -0.67 3.00
C ASN A 206 13.67 -1.37 2.63
N SER A 207 14.76 -1.14 3.38
CA SER A 207 16.02 -1.88 3.20
C SER A 207 15.92 -3.37 3.58
N THR A 208 14.87 -3.78 4.31
CA THR A 208 14.69 -5.15 4.83
C THR A 208 13.53 -5.93 4.19
N GLY A 209 12.70 -5.27 3.34
CA GLY A 209 11.51 -5.85 2.69
C GLY A 209 11.68 -6.10 1.19
N ARG A 210 10.56 -6.21 0.47
CA ARG A 210 10.57 -6.16 -1.00
C ARG A 210 11.01 -4.78 -1.43
N GLU A 211 12.13 -4.71 -2.14
CA GLU A 211 12.69 -3.45 -2.62
C GLU A 211 11.62 -2.63 -3.37
N LEU A 212 11.49 -1.37 -2.97
CA LEU A 212 10.75 -0.38 -3.74
C LEU A 212 11.54 -0.05 -5.01
N SER A 213 10.81 0.32 -6.07
CA SER A 213 11.48 0.90 -7.22
C SER A 213 12.15 2.23 -6.84
N GLN A 214 13.19 2.60 -7.57
CA GLN A 214 13.87 3.88 -7.35
C GLN A 214 12.89 5.04 -7.53
N ALA A 215 11.98 4.94 -8.48
CA ALA A 215 10.92 5.91 -8.72
C ALA A 215 9.96 6.03 -7.54
N ASP A 216 9.56 4.91 -6.90
CA ASP A 216 8.71 4.95 -5.70
C ASP A 216 9.39 5.67 -4.54
N LEU A 217 10.70 5.42 -4.34
CA LEU A 217 11.50 6.13 -3.34
C LEU A 217 11.56 7.64 -3.61
N ILE A 218 11.76 8.02 -4.87
CA ILE A 218 11.78 9.43 -5.30
C ILE A 218 10.41 10.08 -5.10
N ARG A 219 9.30 9.42 -5.48
CA ARG A 219 7.96 9.93 -5.22
C ARG A 219 7.72 10.18 -3.74
N ASN A 220 8.08 9.21 -2.91
CA ASN A 220 7.97 9.36 -1.46
C ASN A 220 8.82 10.54 -0.94
N PHE A 221 10.06 10.68 -1.41
CA PHE A 221 10.94 11.78 -1.04
C PHE A 221 10.33 13.16 -1.38
N ILE A 222 9.72 13.29 -2.54
CA ILE A 222 9.12 14.56 -2.99
C ILE A 222 7.84 14.88 -2.20
N LEU A 223 7.00 13.89 -1.95
CA LEU A 223 5.63 14.11 -1.47
C LEU A 223 5.47 13.91 0.04
N MET A 224 6.26 13.00 0.65
CA MET A 224 6.16 12.73 2.09
C MET A 224 6.61 13.95 2.89
N GLY A 225 5.81 14.36 3.88
CA GLY A 225 6.12 15.53 4.71
C GLY A 225 5.47 16.83 4.26
N LEU A 226 4.90 16.88 3.05
CA LEU A 226 4.11 18.01 2.59
C LEU A 226 2.71 18.01 3.23
N ASP A 227 2.04 19.16 3.21
CA ASP A 227 0.60 19.22 3.52
C ASP A 227 -0.22 18.33 2.60
N GLN A 228 -1.28 17.72 3.12
CA GLN A 228 -2.08 16.73 2.38
C GLN A 228 -2.69 17.29 1.08
N ASN A 229 -3.14 18.56 1.08
CA ASN A 229 -3.73 19.16 -0.10
C ASN A 229 -2.66 19.35 -1.17
N LEU A 230 -1.47 19.83 -0.76
CA LEU A 230 -0.33 20.00 -1.64
C LEU A 230 0.19 18.65 -2.16
N GLN A 231 0.26 17.62 -1.31
CA GLN A 231 0.59 16.24 -1.75
C GLN A 231 -0.34 15.78 -2.86
N THR A 232 -1.65 15.92 -2.65
CA THR A 232 -2.67 15.49 -3.62
C THR A 232 -2.54 16.29 -4.91
N GLN A 233 -2.42 17.59 -4.82
CA GLN A 233 -2.28 18.46 -5.98
C GLN A 233 -1.03 18.09 -6.81
N LEU A 234 0.15 18.00 -6.18
CA LEU A 234 1.39 17.69 -6.87
C LEU A 234 1.37 16.28 -7.49
N TYR A 235 0.75 15.34 -6.80
CA TYR A 235 0.58 14.01 -7.33
C TYR A 235 -0.34 14.00 -8.55
N GLU A 236 -1.55 14.56 -8.45
CA GLU A 236 -2.53 14.56 -9.52
C GLU A 236 -2.08 15.39 -10.72
N ASP A 237 -1.46 16.54 -10.48
CA ASP A 237 -1.05 17.46 -11.55
C ASP A 237 0.23 17.01 -12.27
N HIS A 238 1.16 16.31 -11.57
CA HIS A 238 2.48 16.04 -12.12
C HIS A 238 2.87 14.57 -12.14
N TRP A 239 2.74 13.84 -11.00
CA TRP A 239 3.23 12.47 -10.93
C TRP A 239 2.31 11.47 -11.63
N ARG A 240 1.02 11.50 -11.32
CA ARG A 240 0.03 10.61 -11.94
C ARG A 240 -0.01 10.66 -13.46
N PRO A 241 0.08 11.82 -14.13
CA PRO A 241 0.17 11.86 -15.60
C PRO A 241 1.36 11.08 -16.16
N MET A 242 2.49 11.02 -15.43
CA MET A 242 3.62 10.18 -15.82
C MET A 242 3.30 8.70 -15.66
N GLU A 243 2.74 8.27 -14.53
CA GLU A 243 2.32 6.89 -14.29
C GLU A 243 1.33 6.40 -15.37
N VAL A 244 0.32 7.21 -15.66
CA VAL A 244 -0.68 6.92 -16.71
C VAL A 244 -0.04 6.85 -18.10
N ALA A 245 0.92 7.72 -18.37
CA ALA A 245 1.62 7.74 -19.65
C ALA A 245 2.44 6.48 -19.90
N PHE A 246 3.08 5.93 -18.87
CA PHE A 246 3.80 4.65 -18.93
C PHE A 246 2.85 3.45 -18.92
N GLY A 247 1.72 3.55 -18.22
CA GLY A 247 0.80 2.43 -17.98
C GLY A 247 1.27 1.50 -16.86
N GLN A 248 0.36 0.68 -16.33
CA GLN A 248 0.60 -0.13 -15.12
C GLN A 248 1.79 -1.11 -15.25
N GLU A 249 1.95 -1.75 -16.41
CA GLU A 249 3.04 -2.72 -16.63
C GLU A 249 4.38 -2.05 -16.88
N ALA A 250 4.42 -1.05 -17.78
CA ALA A 250 5.64 -0.38 -18.17
C ALA A 250 6.21 0.53 -17.07
N TYR A 251 5.36 1.10 -16.22
CA TYR A 251 5.79 1.90 -15.07
C TYR A 251 6.72 1.08 -14.15
N GLY A 252 6.33 -0.12 -13.77
CA GLY A 252 7.14 -0.98 -12.91
C GLY A 252 8.47 -1.45 -13.52
N THR A 253 8.60 -1.39 -14.85
CA THR A 253 9.77 -1.92 -15.57
C THR A 253 10.71 -0.82 -16.05
N TYR A 254 10.18 0.29 -16.55
CA TYR A 254 10.96 1.29 -17.29
C TYR A 254 11.06 2.65 -16.60
N PHE A 255 10.26 2.92 -15.58
CA PHE A 255 10.26 4.25 -14.96
C PHE A 255 11.57 4.54 -14.20
N ASP A 256 12.19 3.53 -13.59
CA ASP A 256 13.53 3.68 -12.97
C ASP A 256 14.60 4.03 -14.01
N LEU A 257 14.53 3.43 -15.21
CA LEU A 257 15.43 3.78 -16.32
C LEU A 257 15.20 5.22 -16.81
N PHE A 258 13.95 5.64 -16.90
CA PHE A 258 13.61 7.03 -17.22
C PHE A 258 14.22 8.00 -16.18
N MET A 259 14.05 7.72 -14.88
CA MET A 259 14.63 8.54 -13.82
C MET A 259 16.17 8.61 -13.90
N ARG A 260 16.82 7.47 -14.20
CA ARG A 260 18.26 7.41 -14.44
C ARG A 260 18.68 8.32 -15.59
N HIS A 261 17.99 8.25 -16.73
CA HIS A 261 18.30 9.10 -17.89
C HIS A 261 18.06 10.57 -17.59
N TYR A 262 16.97 10.91 -16.91
CA TYR A 262 16.70 12.26 -16.46
C TYR A 262 17.87 12.84 -15.65
N LEU A 263 18.34 12.09 -14.65
CA LEU A 263 19.48 12.50 -13.82
C LEU A 263 20.75 12.66 -14.66
N THR A 264 21.02 11.73 -15.58
CA THR A 264 22.18 11.84 -16.49
C THR A 264 22.16 13.16 -17.28
N VAL A 265 21.00 13.54 -17.81
CA VAL A 265 20.86 14.81 -18.54
C VAL A 265 21.06 16.03 -17.62
N ARG A 266 20.63 15.93 -16.36
CA ARG A 266 20.71 17.06 -15.39
C ARG A 266 22.07 17.23 -14.75
N THR A 267 22.77 16.14 -14.46
CA THR A 267 24.01 16.15 -13.70
C THR A 267 25.26 15.93 -14.57
N GLY A 268 25.10 15.36 -15.76
CA GLY A 268 26.20 14.90 -16.61
C GLY A 268 26.80 13.56 -16.17
N GLU A 269 26.29 12.96 -15.08
CA GLU A 269 26.75 11.70 -14.51
C GLU A 269 25.75 10.60 -14.72
N LEU A 270 26.21 9.38 -15.02
CA LEU A 270 25.36 8.22 -15.23
C LEU A 270 25.29 7.39 -13.94
N PRO A 271 24.28 7.53 -13.09
CA PRO A 271 24.19 6.76 -11.85
C PRO A 271 23.96 5.27 -12.12
N ASN A 272 24.38 4.39 -11.21
CA ASN A 272 23.95 3.00 -11.24
C ASN A 272 22.44 2.93 -11.06
N ILE A 273 21.79 1.96 -11.70
CA ILE A 273 20.33 1.81 -11.62
C ILE A 273 19.81 1.63 -10.17
N ARG A 274 20.62 1.04 -9.30
CA ARG A 274 20.29 0.84 -7.88
C ARG A 274 20.51 2.09 -7.01
N ASP A 275 21.24 3.07 -7.53
CA ASP A 275 21.66 4.26 -6.80
C ASP A 275 20.93 5.53 -7.33
N VAL A 276 19.93 5.34 -8.20
CA VAL A 276 19.16 6.44 -8.82
C VAL A 276 18.50 7.32 -7.76
N TYR A 277 17.98 6.74 -6.70
CA TYR A 277 17.36 7.48 -5.58
C TYR A 277 18.39 8.34 -4.84
N GLU A 278 19.56 7.80 -4.52
CA GLU A 278 20.62 8.57 -3.85
C GLU A 278 21.11 9.72 -4.75
N ALA A 279 21.36 9.45 -6.03
CA ALA A 279 21.69 10.49 -7.00
C ALA A 279 20.61 11.56 -7.14
N PHE A 280 19.32 11.17 -7.04
CA PHE A 280 18.21 12.12 -7.04
C PHE A 280 18.24 13.01 -5.78
N LYS A 281 18.48 12.46 -4.59
CA LYS A 281 18.59 13.24 -3.36
C LYS A 281 19.73 14.25 -3.42
N GLU A 282 20.88 13.85 -3.94
CA GLU A 282 22.02 14.75 -4.16
C GLU A 282 21.67 15.87 -5.13
N HIS A 283 21.07 15.55 -6.27
CA HIS A 283 20.59 16.54 -7.23
C HIS A 283 19.57 17.51 -6.60
N ALA A 284 18.58 16.99 -5.89
CA ALA A 284 17.54 17.78 -5.25
C ALA A 284 18.07 18.74 -4.17
N ARG A 285 19.19 18.37 -3.52
CA ARG A 285 19.88 19.18 -2.50
C ARG A 285 21.00 20.06 -3.11
N SER A 286 21.25 19.98 -4.40
CA SER A 286 22.30 20.76 -5.04
C SER A 286 22.05 22.27 -4.92
N PRO A 287 23.09 23.10 -4.90
CA PRO A 287 22.93 24.56 -4.85
C PRO A 287 22.08 25.11 -6.01
N ALA A 288 22.14 24.50 -7.17
CA ALA A 288 21.37 24.91 -8.35
C ALA A 288 19.86 24.69 -8.16
N VAL A 289 19.45 23.63 -7.47
CA VAL A 289 18.05 23.36 -7.13
C VAL A 289 17.63 24.17 -5.91
N ALA A 290 18.46 24.21 -4.87
CA ALA A 290 18.18 25.00 -3.65
C ALA A 290 17.97 26.49 -3.91
N ALA A 291 18.66 27.04 -4.90
CA ALA A 291 18.51 28.45 -5.34
C ALA A 291 17.10 28.79 -5.86
N ARG A 292 16.27 27.78 -6.15
CA ARG A 292 14.85 27.97 -6.59
C ARG A 292 13.89 28.27 -5.43
N GLY A 293 14.40 28.26 -4.18
CA GLY A 293 13.62 28.58 -2.97
C GLY A 293 12.64 27.49 -2.55
N ASP A 294 11.58 27.87 -1.85
CA ASP A 294 10.61 26.95 -1.22
C ASP A 294 9.90 26.01 -2.22
N ASN A 295 9.86 26.38 -3.50
CA ASN A 295 9.26 25.58 -4.57
C ASN A 295 10.27 24.73 -5.37
N ALA A 296 11.48 24.54 -4.85
CA ALA A 296 12.56 23.84 -5.57
C ALA A 296 12.15 22.42 -6.03
N LEU A 297 11.57 21.63 -5.15
CA LEU A 297 11.10 20.27 -5.48
C LEU A 297 9.91 20.26 -6.45
N VAL A 298 9.02 21.25 -6.34
CA VAL A 298 7.90 21.41 -7.29
C VAL A 298 8.46 21.68 -8.69
N GLY A 299 9.46 22.55 -8.81
CA GLY A 299 10.15 22.81 -10.07
C GLY A 299 10.79 21.56 -10.67
N VAL A 300 11.44 20.73 -9.86
CA VAL A 300 12.00 19.44 -10.29
C VAL A 300 10.90 18.51 -10.79
N LEU A 301 9.77 18.45 -10.11
CA LEU A 301 8.63 17.60 -10.48
C LEU A 301 7.99 18.03 -11.81
N VAL A 302 7.87 19.34 -12.05
CA VAL A 302 7.42 19.90 -13.35
C VAL A 302 8.36 19.50 -14.48
N GLU A 303 9.66 19.62 -14.26
CA GLU A 303 10.68 19.20 -15.23
C GLU A 303 10.64 17.70 -15.52
N LEU A 304 10.46 16.86 -14.50
CA LEU A 304 10.29 15.42 -14.66
C LEU A 304 9.11 15.11 -15.58
N ARG A 305 7.95 15.73 -15.34
CA ARG A 305 6.75 15.54 -16.16
C ARG A 305 6.98 15.92 -17.62
N GLN A 306 7.65 17.05 -17.88
CA GLN A 306 7.96 17.49 -19.24
C GLN A 306 8.87 16.47 -19.96
N ASN A 307 9.91 15.98 -19.30
CA ASN A 307 10.82 14.99 -19.85
C ASN A 307 10.15 13.62 -20.05
N ALA A 308 9.26 13.19 -19.17
CA ALA A 308 8.49 11.94 -19.31
C ALA A 308 7.60 11.96 -20.57
N THR A 309 7.04 13.11 -20.91
CA THR A 309 6.22 13.29 -22.13
C THR A 309 7.07 13.13 -23.39
N LEU A 310 8.30 13.64 -23.38
CA LEU A 310 9.25 13.53 -24.52
C LEU A 310 9.75 12.09 -24.70
N SER A 311 10.14 11.42 -23.62
CA SER A 311 10.63 10.03 -23.66
C SER A 311 9.59 9.03 -24.19
N ARG A 312 8.30 9.32 -24.02
CA ARG A 312 7.21 8.49 -24.58
C ARG A 312 7.15 8.53 -26.10
N LEU A 313 7.53 9.65 -26.71
CA LEU A 313 7.58 9.78 -28.18
C LEU A 313 8.66 8.86 -28.77
N ASP A 314 9.77 8.67 -28.07
CA ASP A 314 10.88 7.82 -28.49
C ASP A 314 10.62 6.31 -28.29
N LEU A 315 9.79 5.93 -27.29
CA LEU A 315 9.43 4.53 -27.03
C LEU A 315 8.34 3.99 -27.98
N ARG A 316 7.76 4.82 -28.84
CA ARG A 316 6.74 4.44 -29.84
C ARG A 316 7.32 4.27 -31.25
N MET A 317 8.62 4.54 -31.45
CA MET A 317 9.36 4.23 -32.68
C MET A 317 10.11 2.91 -32.52
#